data_9831fc28137064e9539dda568e5fef26
#
_entry.id   9831fc28137064e9539dda568e5fef26
#
_cell.length_a   1.000
_cell.length_b   1.000
_cell.length_c   1.000
_cell.angle_alpha   90.00
_cell.angle_beta   90.00
_cell.angle_gamma   90.00
#
_symmetry.space_group_name_H-M   'P 1'
#
loop_
_entity.id
_entity.type
_entity.pdbx_description
1 polymer ?
#
loop_
_entity_poly.entity_id
_entity_poly.type
_entity_poly.pdbx_seq_one_letter_code
_entity_poly.pdbx_strand_id
1 'polypeptide(L)'
;MSTVGMVGAGYMGSGLGWSLREGGESVVTTLAGRSTRTGTLARQAGLEILEDLDAVVRAADVLLVVVPPEAALAAATTIAESLSRTGATPLVADLNAIAPSTMERAAAVLGVDTVDGSISGAPPNVRTDGRIYLSGPRADEMTGLAWRSIQTVVVGDRIGTASAVKMCTASVYKGLSGLMTQALRAAKHYGVAEHVLADLTDGGGYRPARQVTMAATKAWRFVGEMHQIAAAQQAAGLPAELFEAMAMVFADLSRTELADGDPESVDPAIDAEEVLARLTPRG
;
A
#
# COMPACT_ATOMS: atom_id res chain seq x y z
N MET A 1 -26.06 2.24 -7.74
CA MET A 1 -25.11 1.15 -8.08
C MET A 1 -24.18 1.72 -9.13
N SER A 2 -22.93 1.91 -8.77
CA SER A 2 -21.91 2.46 -9.66
C SER A 2 -21.02 1.35 -10.19
N THR A 3 -20.41 1.57 -11.35
CA THR A 3 -19.35 0.69 -11.86
C THR A 3 -17.98 1.26 -11.44
N VAL A 4 -17.23 0.50 -10.67
CA VAL A 4 -15.90 0.88 -10.18
C VAL A 4 -14.83 0.13 -10.96
N GLY A 5 -14.01 0.87 -11.71
CA GLY A 5 -12.83 0.35 -12.38
C GLY A 5 -11.65 0.23 -11.39
N MET A 6 -10.99 -0.91 -11.35
CA MET A 6 -9.82 -1.14 -10.49
C MET A 6 -8.55 -1.25 -11.33
N VAL A 7 -7.65 -0.29 -11.19
CA VAL A 7 -6.30 -0.34 -11.76
C VAL A 7 -5.34 -0.86 -10.69
N GLY A 8 -4.96 -2.14 -10.83
CA GLY A 8 -4.10 -2.82 -9.86
C GLY A 8 -4.86 -3.68 -8.87
N ALA A 9 -5.44 -4.78 -9.33
CA ALA A 9 -6.16 -5.78 -8.51
C ALA A 9 -5.22 -6.79 -7.81
N GLY A 10 -4.08 -6.29 -7.27
CA GLY A 10 -3.20 -7.07 -6.39
C GLY A 10 -3.81 -7.28 -5.00
N TYR A 11 -2.98 -7.63 -4.00
CA TYR A 11 -3.45 -7.98 -2.65
C TYR A 11 -4.36 -6.92 -2.01
N MET A 12 -3.98 -5.64 -2.05
CA MET A 12 -4.82 -4.56 -1.53
C MET A 12 -5.99 -4.23 -2.46
N GLY A 13 -5.73 -4.07 -3.77
CA GLY A 13 -6.77 -3.68 -4.73
C GLY A 13 -7.88 -4.72 -4.87
N SER A 14 -7.57 -6.02 -4.85
CA SER A 14 -8.58 -7.08 -4.85
C SER A 14 -9.44 -7.04 -3.58
N GLY A 15 -8.84 -6.75 -2.42
CA GLY A 15 -9.58 -6.59 -1.17
C GLY A 15 -10.53 -5.39 -1.19
N LEU A 16 -10.11 -4.25 -1.75
CA LEU A 16 -10.98 -3.09 -1.96
C LEU A 16 -12.13 -3.42 -2.94
N GLY A 17 -11.81 -4.09 -4.06
CA GLY A 17 -12.81 -4.52 -5.02
C GLY A 17 -13.83 -5.47 -4.41
N TRP A 18 -13.38 -6.42 -3.58
CA TRP A 18 -14.26 -7.29 -2.79
C TRP A 18 -15.19 -6.47 -1.89
N SER A 19 -14.66 -5.47 -1.17
CA SER A 19 -15.43 -4.61 -0.28
C SER A 19 -16.56 -3.89 -1.00
N LEU A 20 -16.27 -3.30 -2.14
CA LEU A 20 -17.25 -2.59 -2.98
C LEU A 20 -18.31 -3.53 -3.54
N ARG A 21 -17.89 -4.69 -4.05
CA ARG A 21 -18.81 -5.71 -4.59
C ARG A 21 -19.75 -6.24 -3.49
N GLU A 22 -19.25 -6.54 -2.31
CA GLU A 22 -20.06 -6.95 -1.17
C GLU A 22 -20.99 -5.84 -0.65
N GLY A 23 -20.65 -4.58 -0.93
CA GLY A 23 -21.52 -3.43 -0.69
C GLY A 23 -22.60 -3.24 -1.75
N GLY A 24 -22.46 -3.89 -2.92
CA GLY A 24 -23.46 -3.84 -4.00
C GLY A 24 -23.01 -3.07 -5.24
N GLU A 25 -21.75 -2.67 -5.34
CA GLU A 25 -21.21 -2.04 -6.55
C GLU A 25 -20.79 -3.08 -7.59
N SER A 26 -20.77 -2.70 -8.87
CA SER A 26 -20.11 -3.48 -9.93
C SER A 26 -18.62 -3.13 -9.94
N VAL A 27 -17.74 -4.15 -9.95
CA VAL A 27 -16.29 -3.89 -9.94
C VAL A 27 -15.62 -4.59 -11.11
N VAL A 28 -14.98 -3.82 -11.96
CA VAL A 28 -14.31 -4.28 -13.17
C VAL A 28 -12.81 -4.03 -13.09
N THR A 29 -12.01 -4.90 -13.71
CA THR A 29 -10.55 -4.74 -13.81
C THR A 29 -10.03 -5.38 -15.09
N THR A 30 -8.74 -5.16 -15.41
CA THR A 30 -8.06 -5.90 -16.47
C THR A 30 -6.85 -6.66 -15.93
N LEU A 31 -6.55 -7.79 -16.54
CA LEU A 31 -5.38 -8.61 -16.24
C LEU A 31 -4.27 -8.47 -17.29
N ALA A 32 -4.44 -7.59 -18.27
CA ALA A 32 -3.43 -7.34 -19.30
C ALA A 32 -2.10 -6.93 -18.65
N GLY A 33 -1.03 -7.68 -18.91
CA GLY A 33 0.31 -7.45 -18.34
C GLY A 33 0.44 -7.72 -16.82
N ARG A 34 -0.52 -8.43 -16.21
CA ARG A 34 -0.50 -8.74 -14.78
C ARG A 34 -0.05 -10.17 -14.49
N SER A 35 0.47 -10.42 -13.29
CA SER A 35 0.91 -11.74 -12.86
C SER A 35 -0.27 -12.72 -12.66
N THR A 36 0.02 -14.01 -12.72
CA THR A 36 -0.95 -15.09 -12.40
C THR A 36 -1.55 -14.90 -11.00
N ARG A 37 -0.73 -14.50 -10.02
CA ARG A 37 -1.18 -14.20 -8.65
C ARG A 37 -2.22 -13.09 -8.63
N THR A 38 -1.99 -11.98 -9.32
CA THR A 38 -2.98 -10.89 -9.44
C THR A 38 -4.30 -11.40 -10.03
N GLY A 39 -4.21 -12.24 -11.07
CA GLY A 39 -5.40 -12.84 -11.67
C GLY A 39 -6.18 -13.75 -10.72
N THR A 40 -5.48 -14.53 -9.89
CA THR A 40 -6.11 -15.35 -8.84
C THR A 40 -6.83 -14.50 -7.81
N LEU A 41 -6.17 -13.47 -7.29
CA LEU A 41 -6.75 -12.58 -6.28
C LEU A 41 -7.98 -11.83 -6.81
N ALA A 42 -7.93 -11.31 -8.04
CA ALA A 42 -9.05 -10.62 -8.66
C ALA A 42 -10.28 -11.54 -8.83
N ARG A 43 -10.08 -12.79 -9.29
CA ARG A 43 -11.17 -13.77 -9.43
C ARG A 43 -11.74 -14.20 -8.09
N GLN A 44 -10.89 -14.43 -7.08
CA GLN A 44 -11.34 -14.76 -5.72
C GLN A 44 -12.17 -13.63 -5.10
N ALA A 45 -11.83 -12.37 -5.40
CA ALA A 45 -12.60 -11.20 -5.00
C ALA A 45 -13.89 -11.01 -5.81
N GLY A 46 -14.12 -11.82 -6.86
CA GLY A 46 -15.29 -11.76 -7.72
C GLY A 46 -15.31 -10.56 -8.67
N LEU A 47 -14.14 -10.02 -9.03
CA LEU A 47 -14.06 -8.90 -9.96
C LEU A 47 -14.33 -9.37 -11.39
N GLU A 48 -15.06 -8.57 -12.15
CA GLU A 48 -15.26 -8.79 -13.59
C GLU A 48 -13.97 -8.41 -14.34
N ILE A 49 -13.52 -9.31 -15.21
CA ILE A 49 -12.29 -9.12 -15.97
C ILE A 49 -12.63 -8.64 -17.39
N LEU A 50 -12.18 -7.44 -17.72
CA LEU A 50 -12.30 -6.86 -19.04
C LEU A 50 -11.01 -7.04 -19.84
N GLU A 51 -11.11 -6.87 -21.16
CA GLU A 51 -10.04 -7.15 -22.10
C GLU A 51 -8.79 -6.29 -21.83
N ASP A 52 -8.96 -4.98 -21.65
CA ASP A 52 -7.87 -4.02 -21.50
C ASP A 52 -8.27 -2.83 -20.60
N LEU A 53 -7.34 -1.89 -20.44
CA LEU A 53 -7.56 -0.69 -19.63
C LEU A 53 -8.61 0.24 -20.27
N ASP A 54 -8.66 0.32 -21.58
CA ASP A 54 -9.62 1.17 -22.28
C ASP A 54 -11.08 0.68 -22.05
N ALA A 55 -11.26 -0.64 -22.00
CA ALA A 55 -12.56 -1.23 -21.64
C ALA A 55 -12.93 -0.93 -20.18
N VAL A 56 -11.96 -1.01 -19.25
CA VAL A 56 -12.20 -0.64 -17.84
C VAL A 56 -12.56 0.83 -17.71
N VAL A 57 -11.81 1.72 -18.35
CA VAL A 57 -12.03 3.18 -18.31
C VAL A 57 -13.41 3.56 -18.89
N ARG A 58 -13.83 2.91 -19.99
CA ARG A 58 -15.16 3.16 -20.58
C ARG A 58 -16.32 2.70 -19.70
N ALA A 59 -16.12 1.61 -18.96
CA ALA A 59 -17.16 1.04 -18.11
C ALA A 59 -17.30 1.74 -16.76
N ALA A 60 -16.26 2.43 -16.30
CA ALA A 60 -16.18 2.94 -14.95
C ALA A 60 -16.85 4.30 -14.76
N ASP A 61 -17.65 4.45 -13.71
CA ASP A 61 -18.05 5.74 -13.14
C ASP A 61 -16.94 6.30 -12.25
N VAL A 62 -16.25 5.41 -11.53
CA VAL A 62 -15.11 5.74 -10.65
C VAL A 62 -13.96 4.80 -10.98
N LEU A 63 -12.75 5.34 -11.11
CA LEU A 63 -11.53 4.58 -11.38
C LEU A 63 -10.60 4.65 -10.17
N LEU A 64 -10.39 3.53 -9.48
CA LEU A 64 -9.48 3.41 -8.34
C LEU A 64 -8.10 2.94 -8.80
N VAL A 65 -7.04 3.64 -8.39
CA VAL A 65 -5.65 3.31 -8.72
C VAL A 65 -4.94 2.79 -7.48
N VAL A 66 -4.51 1.52 -7.51
CA VAL A 66 -3.85 0.83 -6.39
C VAL A 66 -2.65 0.04 -6.90
N VAL A 67 -1.54 0.73 -7.10
CA VAL A 67 -0.29 0.16 -7.62
C VAL A 67 0.86 0.40 -6.64
N PRO A 68 2.01 -0.27 -6.78
CA PRO A 68 3.20 0.07 -6.00
C PRO A 68 3.64 1.52 -6.22
N PRO A 69 4.24 2.20 -5.21
CA PRO A 69 4.63 3.61 -5.28
C PRO A 69 5.47 3.97 -6.50
N GLU A 70 6.41 3.11 -6.85
CA GLU A 70 7.32 3.28 -8.01
C GLU A 70 6.58 3.24 -9.35
N ALA A 71 5.40 2.64 -9.41
CA ALA A 71 4.58 2.56 -10.61
C ALA A 71 3.53 3.68 -10.72
N ALA A 72 3.37 4.53 -9.69
CA ALA A 72 2.27 5.48 -9.62
C ALA A 72 2.23 6.47 -10.79
N LEU A 73 3.36 7.11 -11.11
CA LEU A 73 3.43 8.08 -12.22
C LEU A 73 3.24 7.42 -13.59
N ALA A 74 3.80 6.23 -13.79
CA ALA A 74 3.60 5.47 -15.02
C ALA A 74 2.13 5.04 -15.19
N ALA A 75 1.48 4.64 -14.10
CA ALA A 75 0.04 4.32 -14.11
C ALA A 75 -0.79 5.56 -14.44
N ALA A 76 -0.48 6.73 -13.85
CA ALA A 76 -1.15 7.99 -14.16
C ALA A 76 -1.04 8.34 -15.66
N THR A 77 0.16 8.19 -16.25
CA THR A 77 0.39 8.41 -17.69
C THR A 77 -0.47 7.46 -18.53
N THR A 78 -0.44 6.17 -18.23
CA THR A 78 -1.21 5.16 -18.98
C THR A 78 -2.72 5.40 -18.88
N ILE A 79 -3.20 5.83 -17.71
CA ILE A 79 -4.62 6.19 -17.50
C ILE A 79 -4.97 7.44 -18.30
N ALA A 80 -4.15 8.50 -18.26
CA ALA A 80 -4.38 9.72 -19.04
C ALA A 80 -4.48 9.44 -20.54
N GLU A 81 -3.60 8.60 -21.07
CA GLU A 81 -3.65 8.14 -22.46
C GLU A 81 -4.96 7.37 -22.76
N SER A 82 -5.39 6.50 -21.84
CA SER A 82 -6.65 5.74 -21.99
C SER A 82 -7.86 6.67 -21.95
N LEU A 83 -7.91 7.64 -21.02
CA LEU A 83 -8.96 8.67 -20.99
C LEU A 83 -9.02 9.44 -22.30
N SER A 84 -7.88 9.82 -22.86
CA SER A 84 -7.79 10.53 -24.14
C SER A 84 -8.29 9.67 -25.31
N ARG A 85 -7.93 8.38 -25.36
CA ARG A 85 -8.38 7.47 -26.46
C ARG A 85 -9.85 7.15 -26.38
N THR A 86 -10.38 7.01 -25.17
CA THR A 86 -11.77 6.57 -24.95
C THR A 86 -12.78 7.70 -24.92
N GLY A 87 -12.34 8.91 -24.57
CA GLY A 87 -13.21 10.04 -24.29
C GLY A 87 -14.07 9.89 -23.03
N ALA A 88 -13.83 8.85 -22.22
CA ALA A 88 -14.53 8.61 -20.97
C ALA A 88 -14.04 9.58 -19.86
N THR A 89 -14.92 9.89 -18.91
CA THR A 89 -14.66 10.86 -17.85
C THR A 89 -15.01 10.30 -16.44
N PRO A 90 -14.49 9.13 -16.05
CA PRO A 90 -14.70 8.63 -14.69
C PRO A 90 -14.10 9.56 -13.65
N LEU A 91 -14.60 9.52 -12.41
CA LEU A 91 -13.89 10.09 -11.29
C LEU A 91 -12.64 9.24 -11.02
N VAL A 92 -11.44 9.82 -11.12
CA VAL A 92 -10.19 9.09 -10.83
C VAL A 92 -9.78 9.31 -9.38
N ALA A 93 -9.58 8.23 -8.64
CA ALA A 93 -9.06 8.26 -7.28
C ALA A 93 -7.75 7.47 -7.18
N ASP A 94 -6.66 8.16 -6.89
CA ASP A 94 -5.36 7.53 -6.62
C ASP A 94 -5.27 7.19 -5.13
N LEU A 95 -5.16 5.89 -4.82
CA LEU A 95 -5.09 5.36 -3.46
C LEU A 95 -3.68 4.82 -3.12
N ASN A 96 -2.66 5.28 -3.84
CA ASN A 96 -1.30 4.79 -3.68
C ASN A 96 -0.62 5.36 -2.42
N ALA A 97 0.37 4.64 -1.91
CA ALA A 97 1.18 5.10 -0.78
C ALA A 97 2.36 5.95 -1.28
N ILE A 98 2.07 7.17 -1.74
CA ILE A 98 3.04 8.11 -2.32
C ILE A 98 3.10 9.43 -1.55
N ALA A 99 4.21 10.16 -1.72
CA ALA A 99 4.38 11.48 -1.11
C ALA A 99 3.38 12.49 -1.69
N PRO A 100 2.98 13.53 -0.92
CA PRO A 100 2.11 14.60 -1.43
C PRO A 100 2.59 15.19 -2.76
N SER A 101 3.87 15.48 -2.90
CA SER A 101 4.45 16.00 -4.14
C SER A 101 4.37 15.03 -5.32
N THR A 102 4.46 13.71 -5.05
CA THR A 102 4.26 12.68 -6.08
C THR A 102 2.79 12.61 -6.48
N MET A 103 1.87 12.73 -5.53
CA MET A 103 0.43 12.77 -5.77
C MET A 103 0.03 13.99 -6.61
N GLU A 104 0.55 15.17 -6.28
CA GLU A 104 0.34 16.39 -7.07
C GLU A 104 0.81 16.22 -8.53
N ARG A 105 1.97 15.58 -8.74
CA ARG A 105 2.48 15.26 -10.07
C ARG A 105 1.60 14.25 -10.80
N ALA A 106 1.11 13.22 -10.11
CA ALA A 106 0.21 12.22 -10.70
C ALA A 106 -1.11 12.87 -11.13
N ALA A 107 -1.69 13.73 -10.32
CA ALA A 107 -2.89 14.49 -10.65
C ALA A 107 -2.68 15.43 -11.86
N ALA A 108 -1.52 16.10 -11.92
CA ALA A 108 -1.17 16.94 -13.07
C ALA A 108 -1.02 16.13 -14.37
N VAL A 109 -0.45 14.93 -14.30
CA VAL A 109 -0.34 13.99 -15.44
C VAL A 109 -1.71 13.49 -15.90
N LEU A 110 -2.59 13.15 -14.96
CA LEU A 110 -3.96 12.71 -15.26
C LEU A 110 -4.77 13.78 -15.98
N GLY A 111 -4.57 15.06 -15.65
CA GLY A 111 -5.23 16.19 -16.33
C GLY A 111 -6.74 16.26 -16.12
N VAL A 112 -7.27 15.56 -15.12
CA VAL A 112 -8.68 15.53 -14.72
C VAL A 112 -8.80 15.74 -13.21
N ASP A 113 -10.02 16.09 -12.76
CA ASP A 113 -10.30 16.15 -11.32
C ASP A 113 -9.99 14.78 -10.69
N THR A 114 -9.06 14.78 -9.77
CA THR A 114 -8.53 13.57 -9.14
C THR A 114 -8.79 13.63 -7.63
N VAL A 115 -9.17 12.49 -7.04
CA VAL A 115 -9.21 12.32 -5.59
C VAL A 115 -7.89 11.72 -5.13
N ASP A 116 -7.25 12.36 -4.17
CA ASP A 116 -6.12 11.81 -3.41
C ASP A 116 -6.67 10.95 -2.29
N GLY A 117 -6.28 9.70 -2.26
CA GLY A 117 -6.69 8.76 -1.23
C GLY A 117 -5.53 8.00 -0.61
N SER A 118 -5.68 7.63 0.64
CA SER A 118 -4.69 6.78 1.30
C SER A 118 -5.33 5.72 2.18
N ILE A 119 -4.89 4.48 1.99
CA ILE A 119 -5.44 3.31 2.70
C ILE A 119 -4.67 3.10 4.00
N SER A 120 -5.38 2.98 5.12
CA SER A 120 -4.84 2.61 6.42
C SER A 120 -5.49 1.32 6.90
N GLY A 121 -4.71 0.26 7.09
CA GLY A 121 -5.18 -1.06 7.49
C GLY A 121 -4.77 -2.16 6.52
N ALA A 122 -5.20 -3.38 6.83
CA ALA A 122 -5.09 -4.54 5.96
C ALA A 122 -6.22 -4.53 4.91
N PRO A 123 -6.15 -5.39 3.87
CA PRO A 123 -7.27 -5.56 2.94
C PRO A 123 -8.57 -5.88 3.68
N PRO A 124 -9.72 -5.29 3.28
CA PRO A 124 -10.99 -5.41 4.02
C PRO A 124 -11.59 -6.81 4.07
N ASN A 125 -11.21 -7.69 3.14
CA ASN A 125 -11.53 -9.13 3.19
C ASN A 125 -10.68 -9.90 4.22
N VAL A 126 -9.64 -9.28 4.78
CA VAL A 126 -8.78 -9.85 5.83
C VAL A 126 -9.11 -9.25 7.20
N ARG A 127 -9.34 -7.93 7.26
CA ARG A 127 -9.69 -7.20 8.49
C ARG A 127 -10.70 -6.10 8.21
N THR A 128 -11.59 -5.86 9.16
CA THR A 128 -12.76 -4.97 9.02
C THR A 128 -12.57 -3.58 9.64
N ASP A 129 -11.34 -3.20 10.03
CA ASP A 129 -10.99 -1.94 10.69
C ASP A 129 -10.24 -0.95 9.78
N GLY A 130 -10.29 -1.18 8.46
CA GLY A 130 -9.63 -0.35 7.47
C GLY A 130 -10.26 1.03 7.33
N ARG A 131 -9.43 2.03 6.99
CA ARG A 131 -9.86 3.39 6.65
C ARG A 131 -9.26 3.82 5.33
N ILE A 132 -10.01 4.65 4.61
CA ILE A 132 -9.49 5.39 3.47
C ILE A 132 -9.63 6.88 3.80
N TYR A 133 -8.51 7.56 3.96
CA TYR A 133 -8.48 9.02 4.03
C TYR A 133 -8.54 9.56 2.62
N LEU A 134 -9.33 10.61 2.41
CA LEU A 134 -9.63 11.19 1.11
C LEU A 134 -9.39 12.70 1.14
N SER A 135 -8.85 13.25 0.07
CA SER A 135 -8.73 14.69 -0.12
C SER A 135 -8.83 15.08 -1.60
N GLY A 136 -9.06 16.36 -1.84
CA GLY A 136 -9.28 16.91 -3.16
C GLY A 136 -10.72 17.42 -3.35
N PRO A 137 -10.98 18.20 -4.41
CA PRO A 137 -12.25 18.94 -4.58
C PRO A 137 -13.48 18.01 -4.73
N ARG A 138 -13.29 16.75 -5.11
CA ARG A 138 -14.37 15.76 -5.29
C ARG A 138 -14.27 14.58 -4.31
N ALA A 139 -13.54 14.74 -3.19
CA ALA A 139 -13.33 13.67 -2.21
C ALA A 139 -14.64 13.13 -1.61
N ASP A 140 -15.64 13.99 -1.42
CA ASP A 140 -16.94 13.60 -0.86
C ASP A 140 -17.69 12.57 -1.73
N GLU A 141 -17.49 12.57 -3.05
CA GLU A 141 -18.14 11.61 -3.95
C GLU A 141 -17.71 10.17 -3.67
N MET A 142 -16.47 9.97 -3.19
CA MET A 142 -15.96 8.66 -2.80
C MET A 142 -16.62 8.10 -1.54
N THR A 143 -17.19 8.97 -0.69
CA THR A 143 -17.90 8.53 0.52
C THR A 143 -19.25 7.91 0.22
N GLY A 144 -19.82 8.20 -0.96
CA GLY A 144 -21.07 7.65 -1.45
C GLY A 144 -20.99 6.22 -1.99
N LEU A 145 -19.79 5.70 -2.21
CA LEU A 145 -19.60 4.30 -2.63
C LEU A 145 -19.97 3.33 -1.50
N ALA A 146 -20.54 2.20 -1.87
CA ALA A 146 -21.03 1.19 -0.93
C ALA A 146 -19.88 0.32 -0.37
N TRP A 147 -18.99 0.93 0.40
CA TRP A 147 -17.89 0.23 1.06
C TRP A 147 -18.37 -0.71 2.14
N ARG A 148 -17.95 -1.97 2.10
CA ARG A 148 -18.14 -2.92 3.20
C ARG A 148 -16.84 -3.04 4.01
N SER A 149 -16.94 -2.89 5.33
CA SER A 149 -15.79 -3.05 6.26
C SER A 149 -14.66 -2.02 6.04
N ILE A 150 -14.98 -0.88 5.47
CA ILE A 150 -14.07 0.27 5.33
C ILE A 150 -14.79 1.55 5.73
N GLN A 151 -14.11 2.39 6.48
CA GLN A 151 -14.55 3.74 6.79
C GLN A 151 -13.81 4.74 5.87
N THR A 152 -14.56 5.61 5.20
CA THR A 152 -13.99 6.74 4.45
C THR A 152 -13.98 7.99 5.32
N VAL A 153 -12.90 8.79 5.24
CA VAL A 153 -12.71 10.02 6.02
C VAL A 153 -12.16 11.11 5.11
N VAL A 154 -12.94 12.14 4.83
CA VAL A 154 -12.44 13.31 4.09
C VAL A 154 -11.60 14.17 5.04
N VAL A 155 -10.37 14.47 4.63
CA VAL A 155 -9.37 15.20 5.45
C VAL A 155 -8.99 16.56 4.88
N GLY A 156 -9.58 16.95 3.76
CA GLY A 156 -9.37 18.27 3.15
C GLY A 156 -9.74 18.30 1.66
N ASP A 157 -9.68 19.49 1.10
CA ASP A 157 -10.00 19.80 -0.30
C ASP A 157 -8.76 19.88 -1.22
N ARG A 158 -7.57 19.78 -0.64
CA ARG A 158 -6.29 19.86 -1.38
C ARG A 158 -5.76 18.45 -1.69
N ILE A 159 -5.36 18.25 -2.94
CA ILE A 159 -4.54 17.10 -3.36
C ILE A 159 -3.25 17.06 -2.52
N GLY A 160 -2.86 15.88 -2.08
CA GLY A 160 -1.68 15.65 -1.24
C GLY A 160 -2.00 15.57 0.27
N THR A 161 -3.17 16.03 0.73
CA THR A 161 -3.51 15.99 2.17
C THR A 161 -3.69 14.57 2.69
N ALA A 162 -4.42 13.71 1.97
CA ALA A 162 -4.59 12.31 2.36
C ALA A 162 -3.27 11.52 2.24
N SER A 163 -2.48 11.82 1.21
CA SER A 163 -1.11 11.31 1.06
C SER A 163 -0.21 11.72 2.23
N ALA A 164 -0.32 12.97 2.74
CA ALA A 164 0.43 13.42 3.91
C ALA A 164 0.08 12.60 5.17
N VAL A 165 -1.21 12.33 5.42
CA VAL A 165 -1.64 11.45 6.52
C VAL A 165 -0.96 10.09 6.40
N LYS A 166 -0.90 9.52 5.17
CA LYS A 166 -0.24 8.24 4.92
C LYS A 166 1.25 8.29 5.22
N MET A 167 1.95 9.31 4.74
CA MET A 167 3.39 9.41 4.95
C MET A 167 3.73 9.55 6.44
N CYS A 168 2.99 10.35 7.19
CA CYS A 168 3.18 10.52 8.63
C CYS A 168 2.89 9.22 9.41
N THR A 169 1.79 8.53 9.13
CA THR A 169 1.45 7.28 9.85
C THR A 169 2.36 6.12 9.46
N ALA A 170 2.68 6.00 8.17
CA ALA A 170 3.57 4.96 7.67
C ALA A 170 5.01 5.11 8.20
N SER A 171 5.48 6.34 8.42
CA SER A 171 6.80 6.60 9.02
C SER A 171 6.93 5.93 10.39
N VAL A 172 5.88 5.96 11.20
CA VAL A 172 5.88 5.29 12.51
C VAL A 172 5.75 3.78 12.35
N TYR A 173 4.71 3.29 11.69
CA TYR A 173 4.45 1.83 11.62
C TYR A 173 5.58 1.05 10.94
N LYS A 174 6.08 1.55 9.83
CA LYS A 174 7.17 0.91 9.10
C LYS A 174 8.53 1.22 9.72
N GLY A 175 8.71 2.45 10.22
CA GLY A 175 9.91 2.82 10.96
C GLY A 175 10.15 1.88 12.13
N LEU A 176 9.12 1.58 12.94
CA LEU A 176 9.22 0.60 14.02
C LEU A 176 9.63 -0.79 13.52
N SER A 177 9.05 -1.28 12.41
CA SER A 177 9.44 -2.57 11.85
C SER A 177 10.91 -2.59 11.38
N GLY A 178 11.36 -1.51 10.76
CA GLY A 178 12.77 -1.35 10.35
C GLY A 178 13.70 -1.28 11.54
N LEU A 179 13.38 -0.51 12.58
CA LEU A 179 14.16 -0.45 13.82
C LEU A 179 14.25 -1.82 14.51
N MET A 180 13.14 -2.55 14.60
CA MET A 180 13.13 -3.91 15.16
C MET A 180 14.01 -4.87 14.33
N THR A 181 13.93 -4.78 13.00
CA THR A 181 14.78 -5.57 12.10
C THR A 181 16.26 -5.29 12.38
N GLN A 182 16.65 -4.01 12.44
CA GLN A 182 18.02 -3.60 12.68
C GLN A 182 18.51 -4.02 14.07
N ALA A 183 17.69 -3.82 15.10
CA ALA A 183 18.02 -4.19 16.48
C ALA A 183 18.23 -5.70 16.62
N LEU A 184 17.35 -6.54 16.06
CA LEU A 184 17.50 -8.00 16.14
C LEU A 184 18.71 -8.50 15.34
N ARG A 185 19.03 -7.90 14.19
CA ARG A 185 20.26 -8.24 13.45
C ARG A 185 21.53 -7.92 14.26
N ALA A 186 21.57 -6.74 14.90
CA ALA A 186 22.67 -6.36 15.76
C ALA A 186 22.77 -7.28 16.98
N ALA A 187 21.65 -7.55 17.65
CA ALA A 187 21.60 -8.43 18.81
C ALA A 187 22.06 -9.86 18.48
N LYS A 188 21.69 -10.38 17.30
CA LYS A 188 22.18 -11.66 16.78
C LYS A 188 23.70 -11.64 16.58
N HIS A 189 24.23 -10.57 15.98
CA HIS A 189 25.67 -10.41 15.75
C HIS A 189 26.47 -10.42 17.06
N TYR A 190 25.98 -9.73 18.10
CA TYR A 190 26.64 -9.67 19.41
C TYR A 190 26.32 -10.84 20.35
N GLY A 191 25.46 -11.79 19.94
CA GLY A 191 25.09 -12.95 20.76
C GLY A 191 24.21 -12.63 21.96
N VAL A 192 23.44 -11.51 21.92
CA VAL A 192 22.61 -11.02 23.03
C VAL A 192 21.12 -11.00 22.70
N ALA A 193 20.71 -11.72 21.65
CA ALA A 193 19.33 -11.64 21.11
C ALA A 193 18.25 -12.04 22.13
N GLU A 194 18.51 -13.06 22.97
CA GLU A 194 17.57 -13.51 24.00
C GLU A 194 17.27 -12.39 24.99
N HIS A 195 18.30 -11.70 25.49
CA HIS A 195 18.15 -10.60 26.44
C HIS A 195 17.43 -9.39 25.82
N VAL A 196 17.75 -9.05 24.57
CA VAL A 196 17.10 -7.95 23.85
C VAL A 196 15.61 -8.26 23.60
N LEU A 197 15.29 -9.50 23.22
CA LEU A 197 13.90 -9.94 23.02
C LEU A 197 13.12 -9.86 24.33
N ALA A 198 13.68 -10.35 25.44
CA ALA A 198 13.04 -10.30 26.75
C ALA A 198 12.77 -8.85 27.20
N ASP A 199 13.78 -7.98 27.13
CA ASP A 199 13.65 -6.58 27.53
C ASP A 199 12.61 -5.83 26.71
N LEU A 200 12.64 -5.97 25.38
CA LEU A 200 11.66 -5.32 24.49
C LEU A 200 10.23 -5.85 24.68
N THR A 201 10.08 -7.13 25.00
CA THR A 201 8.77 -7.75 25.21
C THR A 201 8.20 -7.39 26.58
N ASP A 202 8.97 -7.61 27.63
CA ASP A 202 8.51 -7.48 29.02
C ASP A 202 8.52 -6.01 29.47
N GLY A 203 9.57 -5.26 29.13
CA GLY A 203 9.73 -3.87 29.49
C GLY A 203 8.97 -2.91 28.58
N GLY A 204 8.97 -3.14 27.28
CA GLY A 204 8.39 -2.25 26.26
C GLY A 204 7.03 -2.68 25.71
N GLY A 205 6.57 -3.89 25.98
CA GLY A 205 5.33 -4.43 25.41
C GLY A 205 5.40 -4.62 23.89
N TYR A 206 6.59 -4.61 23.30
CA TYR A 206 6.80 -4.81 21.87
C TYR A 206 6.74 -6.31 21.53
N ARG A 207 6.53 -6.60 20.26
CA ARG A 207 6.60 -7.95 19.71
C ARG A 207 7.56 -7.98 18.51
N PRO A 208 8.88 -7.89 18.76
CA PRO A 208 9.88 -7.65 17.70
C PRO A 208 9.85 -8.74 16.63
N ALA A 209 9.84 -10.01 16.99
CA ALA A 209 9.79 -11.13 16.07
C ALA A 209 8.55 -11.02 15.14
N ARG A 210 7.37 -10.81 15.72
CA ARG A 210 6.13 -10.64 14.94
C ARG A 210 6.19 -9.42 14.02
N GLN A 211 6.72 -8.29 14.49
CA GLN A 211 6.82 -7.06 13.68
C GLN A 211 7.74 -7.27 12.47
N VAL A 212 8.88 -7.93 12.65
CA VAL A 212 9.82 -8.24 11.56
C VAL A 212 9.19 -9.20 10.58
N THR A 213 8.60 -10.30 11.04
CA THR A 213 7.98 -11.31 10.19
C THR A 213 6.84 -10.72 9.33
N MET A 214 5.96 -9.93 9.94
CA MET A 214 4.86 -9.27 9.22
C MET A 214 5.33 -8.24 8.19
N ALA A 215 6.54 -7.72 8.32
CA ALA A 215 7.14 -6.80 7.38
C ALA A 215 7.90 -7.51 6.25
N ALA A 216 8.49 -8.67 6.53
CA ALA A 216 9.48 -9.33 5.67
C ALA A 216 8.98 -9.61 4.25
N THR A 217 7.83 -10.28 4.09
CA THR A 217 7.25 -10.60 2.77
C THR A 217 6.81 -9.38 1.96
N LYS A 218 6.78 -8.20 2.59
CA LYS A 218 6.45 -6.90 1.98
C LYS A 218 7.65 -5.96 1.89
N ALA A 219 8.82 -6.39 2.39
CA ALA A 219 9.99 -5.53 2.55
C ALA A 219 10.46 -4.94 1.21
N TRP A 220 10.44 -5.72 0.12
CA TRP A 220 10.76 -5.24 -1.22
C TRP A 220 9.95 -4.00 -1.62
N ARG A 221 8.66 -3.96 -1.31
CA ARG A 221 7.76 -2.83 -1.57
C ARG A 221 8.03 -1.66 -0.63
N PHE A 222 8.40 -1.96 0.62
CA PHE A 222 8.66 -0.93 1.63
C PHE A 222 9.87 -0.07 1.29
N VAL A 223 10.82 -0.55 0.48
CA VAL A 223 11.93 0.27 -0.05
C VAL A 223 11.39 1.51 -0.76
N GLY A 224 10.53 1.35 -1.76
CA GLY A 224 9.92 2.47 -2.47
C GLY A 224 9.05 3.35 -1.56
N GLU A 225 8.33 2.74 -0.60
CA GLU A 225 7.54 3.51 0.36
C GLU A 225 8.40 4.34 1.32
N MET A 226 9.60 3.87 1.71
CA MET A 226 10.56 4.67 2.51
C MET A 226 11.06 5.89 1.74
N HIS A 227 11.37 5.76 0.46
CA HIS A 227 11.74 6.90 -0.39
C HIS A 227 10.60 7.93 -0.50
N GLN A 228 9.34 7.49 -0.56
CA GLN A 228 8.20 8.42 -0.54
C GLN A 228 8.06 9.14 0.82
N ILE A 229 8.32 8.44 1.92
CA ILE A 229 8.34 9.05 3.25
C ILE A 229 9.50 10.06 3.35
N ALA A 230 10.71 9.69 2.89
CA ALA A 230 11.87 10.58 2.85
C ALA A 230 11.57 11.87 2.08
N ALA A 231 10.96 11.77 0.90
CA ALA A 231 10.54 12.92 0.10
C ALA A 231 9.50 13.80 0.82
N ALA A 232 8.55 13.19 1.54
CA ALA A 232 7.57 13.93 2.33
C ALA A 232 8.21 14.65 3.54
N GLN A 233 9.17 14.01 4.21
CA GLN A 233 9.93 14.63 5.32
C GLN A 233 10.77 15.79 4.81
N GLN A 234 11.48 15.61 3.70
CA GLN A 234 12.27 16.68 3.07
C GLN A 234 11.41 17.88 2.70
N ALA A 235 10.24 17.66 2.13
CA ALA A 235 9.30 18.74 1.79
C ALA A 235 8.78 19.49 3.04
N ALA A 236 8.76 18.82 4.20
CA ALA A 236 8.42 19.41 5.50
C ALA A 236 9.63 20.07 6.21
N GLY A 237 10.81 20.12 5.58
CA GLY A 237 12.04 20.66 6.17
C GLY A 237 12.68 19.75 7.23
N LEU A 238 12.37 18.45 7.23
CA LEU A 238 12.88 17.46 8.17
C LEU A 238 13.93 16.55 7.51
N PRO A 239 14.86 15.91 8.29
CA PRO A 239 15.87 15.02 7.74
C PRO A 239 15.28 13.83 6.98
N ALA A 240 15.57 13.74 5.69
CA ALA A 240 15.15 12.64 4.81
C ALA A 240 15.99 11.38 5.04
N GLU A 241 17.24 11.55 5.46
CA GLU A 241 18.28 10.51 5.59
C GLU A 241 17.85 9.37 6.51
N LEU A 242 17.02 9.65 7.52
CA LEU A 242 16.46 8.63 8.41
C LEU A 242 15.70 7.55 7.60
N PHE A 243 14.88 7.95 6.64
CA PHE A 243 14.06 7.04 5.86
C PHE A 243 14.82 6.49 4.65
N GLU A 244 15.80 7.20 4.12
CA GLU A 244 16.75 6.66 3.14
C GLU A 244 17.56 5.51 3.75
N ALA A 245 18.09 5.67 4.97
CA ALA A 245 18.74 4.59 5.69
C ALA A 245 17.78 3.42 5.99
N MET A 246 16.52 3.73 6.32
CA MET A 246 15.49 2.70 6.55
C MET A 246 15.15 1.92 5.28
N ALA A 247 15.21 2.55 4.10
CA ALA A 247 15.07 1.86 2.82
C ALA A 247 16.15 0.77 2.64
N MET A 248 17.39 1.05 3.05
CA MET A 248 18.47 0.05 3.02
C MET A 248 18.19 -1.13 3.97
N VAL A 249 17.62 -0.88 5.16
CA VAL A 249 17.22 -1.96 6.09
C VAL A 249 16.17 -2.86 5.46
N PHE A 250 15.18 -2.30 4.78
CA PHE A 250 14.17 -3.09 4.08
C PHE A 250 14.69 -3.79 2.83
N ALA A 251 15.63 -3.19 2.10
CA ALA A 251 16.31 -3.85 1.00
C ALA A 251 17.07 -5.10 1.49
N ASP A 252 17.73 -5.02 2.64
CA ASP A 252 18.38 -6.16 3.27
C ASP A 252 17.36 -7.21 3.74
N LEU A 253 16.29 -6.77 4.42
CA LEU A 253 15.25 -7.68 4.90
C LEU A 253 14.59 -8.45 3.73
N SER A 254 14.41 -7.81 2.58
CA SER A 254 13.82 -8.44 1.39
C SER A 254 14.67 -9.58 0.80
N ARG A 255 15.95 -9.69 1.19
CA ARG A 255 16.87 -10.75 0.78
C ARG A 255 17.02 -11.87 1.81
N THR A 256 16.28 -11.82 2.91
CA THR A 256 16.28 -12.88 3.93
C THR A 256 15.31 -14.00 3.59
N GLU A 257 15.47 -15.16 4.22
CA GLU A 257 14.50 -16.26 4.10
C GLU A 257 13.12 -15.92 4.65
N LEU A 258 13.02 -14.94 5.57
CA LEU A 258 11.75 -14.46 6.08
C LEU A 258 10.90 -13.75 5.02
N ALA A 259 11.53 -13.27 3.95
CA ALA A 259 10.83 -12.58 2.85
C ALA A 259 10.23 -13.54 1.82
N ASP A 260 10.52 -14.83 1.91
CA ASP A 260 9.98 -15.84 1.00
C ASP A 260 8.47 -16.01 1.21
N GLY A 261 7.73 -16.20 0.14
CA GLY A 261 6.29 -16.40 0.16
C GLY A 261 5.47 -15.12 0.02
N ASP A 262 4.17 -15.28 0.20
CA ASP A 262 3.19 -14.21 0.04
C ASP A 262 2.75 -13.63 1.40
N PRO A 263 2.38 -12.35 1.47
CA PRO A 263 1.89 -11.72 2.71
C PRO A 263 0.72 -12.44 3.37
N GLU A 264 -0.07 -13.19 2.59
CA GLU A 264 -1.22 -13.97 3.04
C GLU A 264 -0.82 -15.25 3.80
N SER A 265 0.39 -15.77 3.56
CA SER A 265 0.90 -17.01 4.15
C SER A 265 1.75 -16.82 5.40
N VAL A 266 1.92 -15.57 5.85
CA VAL A 266 2.75 -15.26 7.02
C VAL A 266 2.12 -15.81 8.30
N ASP A 267 2.87 -16.63 9.03
CA ASP A 267 2.52 -17.02 10.40
C ASP A 267 2.92 -15.92 11.39
N PRO A 268 1.96 -15.21 12.01
CA PRO A 268 2.28 -14.16 12.98
C PRO A 268 2.74 -14.72 14.35
N ALA A 269 2.64 -16.02 14.56
CA ALA A 269 3.03 -16.72 15.78
C ALA A 269 4.39 -17.43 15.66
N ILE A 270 5.13 -17.20 14.57
CA ILE A 270 6.47 -17.75 14.37
C ILE A 270 7.37 -17.50 15.57
N ASP A 271 8.14 -18.49 15.97
CA ASP A 271 9.05 -18.39 17.10
C ASP A 271 10.16 -17.36 16.84
N ALA A 272 10.57 -16.65 17.91
CA ALA A 272 11.62 -15.65 17.84
C ALA A 272 12.99 -16.26 17.46
N GLU A 273 13.28 -17.48 17.90
CA GLU A 273 14.51 -18.19 17.54
C GLU A 273 14.55 -18.51 16.03
N GLU A 274 13.44 -18.95 15.47
CA GLU A 274 13.29 -19.17 14.03
C GLU A 274 13.44 -17.87 13.25
N VAL A 275 12.84 -16.77 13.71
CA VAL A 275 13.01 -15.46 13.09
C VAL A 275 14.48 -15.05 13.07
N LEU A 276 15.18 -15.18 14.18
CA LEU A 276 16.60 -14.87 14.26
C LEU A 276 17.46 -15.76 13.34
N ALA A 277 17.14 -17.05 13.25
CA ALA A 277 17.85 -17.97 12.34
C ALA A 277 17.76 -17.50 10.90
N ARG A 278 16.56 -17.08 10.44
CA ARG A 278 16.23 -16.72 9.06
C ARG A 278 16.47 -15.24 8.71
N LEU A 279 16.93 -14.41 9.66
CA LEU A 279 17.07 -12.94 9.51
C LEU A 279 18.37 -12.49 8.81
N THR A 280 19.23 -13.41 8.41
CA THR A 280 20.49 -13.10 7.71
C THR A 280 20.20 -12.91 6.21
N PRO A 281 20.57 -11.77 5.59
CA PRO A 281 20.44 -11.60 4.15
C PRO A 281 21.27 -12.64 3.38
N ARG A 282 20.69 -13.16 2.33
CA ARG A 282 21.43 -13.96 1.34
C ARG A 282 22.38 -13.05 0.58
N GLY A 283 23.55 -13.53 0.24
CA GLY A 283 24.59 -12.79 -0.47
C GLY A 283 24.19 -12.37 -1.89
#